data_6731259f5eaecaaa91bfed5e9e33cead
#
_entry.id   6731259f5eaecaaa91bfed5e9e33cead
#
_cell.length_a   1.000
_cell.length_b   1.000
_cell.length_c   1.000
_cell.angle_alpha   90.00
_cell.angle_beta   90.00
_cell.angle_gamma   90.00
#
_symmetry.space_group_name_H-M   'P 1'
#
loop_
_entity.id
_entity.type
_entity.pdbx_description
1 polymer ?
#
loop_
_entity_poly.entity_id
_entity_poly.type
_entity_poly.pdbx_seq_one_letter_code
_entity_poly.pdbx_strand_id
1 'polypeptide(L)'
;MRWTIRRAVDADARRIGEITVAGWRHSYRGIVADERLDALDAAEIAEVRRTAIAAPEPMAVFVADDEQGRVRGYCTVGPSRDPDLAGDPAEVSGVLYTLYLDPEVIGTGAGGALHDAGVAHLAAAGFARVTLWVYTANTAAQAFYAHRGWRPDGEPYQGPGWSAPATRWALSL
;
A
#
# COMPACT_ATOMS: atom_id res chain seq x y z
N MET A 1 -20.28 3.32 8.74
CA MET A 1 -19.11 2.90 9.52
C MET A 1 -18.13 4.07 9.51
N ARG A 2 -17.68 4.51 10.68
CA ARG A 2 -16.73 5.62 10.82
C ARG A 2 -15.33 5.04 11.01
N TRP A 3 -14.35 5.59 10.29
CA TRP A 3 -12.96 5.18 10.36
C TRP A 3 -12.11 6.23 11.07
N THR A 4 -11.24 5.81 11.96
CA THR A 4 -10.20 6.67 12.56
C THR A 4 -8.87 6.32 11.92
N ILE A 5 -8.25 7.28 11.22
CA ILE A 5 -6.94 7.09 10.61
C ILE A 5 -5.89 7.70 11.52
N ARG A 6 -4.86 6.93 11.86
CA ARG A 6 -3.74 7.37 12.69
C ARG A 6 -2.42 6.79 12.21
N ARG A 7 -1.32 7.34 12.69
CA ARG A 7 0.00 6.72 12.53
C ARG A 7 0.03 5.37 13.24
N ALA A 8 0.67 4.39 12.60
CA ALA A 8 0.92 3.12 13.23
C ALA A 8 1.97 3.25 14.32
N VAL A 9 1.83 2.44 15.36
CA VAL A 9 2.82 2.25 16.42
C VAL A 9 3.33 0.81 16.43
N ASP A 10 4.42 0.52 17.12
CA ASP A 10 5.03 -0.82 17.14
C ASP A 10 4.05 -1.94 17.48
N ALA A 11 3.13 -1.68 18.41
CA ALA A 11 2.10 -2.63 18.81
C ALA A 11 1.15 -3.06 17.68
N ASP A 12 1.01 -2.25 16.61
CA ASP A 12 0.15 -2.56 15.47
C ASP A 12 0.80 -3.57 14.51
N ALA A 13 2.13 -3.76 14.57
CA ALA A 13 2.87 -4.52 13.58
C ALA A 13 2.35 -5.95 13.39
N ARG A 14 2.02 -6.64 14.48
CA ARG A 14 1.43 -7.99 14.42
C ARG A 14 0.12 -7.99 13.64
N ARG A 15 -0.78 -7.04 13.96
CA ARG A 15 -2.08 -6.97 13.29
C ARG A 15 -1.93 -6.60 11.82
N ILE A 16 -1.00 -5.73 11.48
CA ILE A 16 -0.65 -5.39 10.09
C ILE A 16 -0.16 -6.63 9.33
N GLY A 17 0.65 -7.49 9.96
CA GLY A 17 1.06 -8.78 9.37
C GLY A 17 -0.14 -9.68 9.04
N GLU A 18 -1.08 -9.84 9.98
CA GLU A 18 -2.30 -10.63 9.80
C GLU A 18 -3.17 -10.07 8.65
N ILE A 19 -3.37 -8.73 8.61
CA ILE A 19 -4.11 -8.06 7.53
C ILE A 19 -3.42 -8.26 6.18
N THR A 20 -2.08 -8.22 6.14
CA THR A 20 -1.33 -8.46 4.89
C THR A 20 -1.61 -9.86 4.35
N VAL A 21 -1.50 -10.89 5.20
CA VAL A 21 -1.78 -12.29 4.81
C VAL A 21 -3.21 -12.44 4.30
N ALA A 22 -4.19 -11.93 5.05
CA ALA A 22 -5.60 -12.01 4.68
C ALA A 22 -5.88 -11.27 3.36
N GLY A 23 -5.36 -10.05 3.21
CA GLY A 23 -5.50 -9.23 2.02
C GLY A 23 -4.85 -9.86 0.78
N TRP A 24 -3.64 -10.45 0.92
CA TRP A 24 -2.98 -11.16 -0.16
C TRP A 24 -3.76 -12.38 -0.61
N ARG A 25 -4.18 -13.23 0.31
CA ARG A 25 -4.98 -14.42 0.00
C ARG A 25 -6.32 -14.08 -0.66
N HIS A 26 -6.94 -12.97 -0.25
CA HIS A 26 -8.18 -12.49 -0.86
C HIS A 26 -7.97 -11.91 -2.27
N SER A 27 -6.95 -11.05 -2.44
CA SER A 27 -6.80 -10.23 -3.64
C SER A 27 -5.99 -10.89 -4.75
N TYR A 28 -5.13 -11.87 -4.42
CA TYR A 28 -4.14 -12.41 -5.37
C TYR A 28 -4.32 -13.89 -5.67
N ARG A 29 -5.36 -14.55 -5.14
CA ARG A 29 -5.73 -15.91 -5.56
C ARG A 29 -6.06 -15.91 -7.06
N GLY A 30 -5.39 -16.79 -7.82
CA GLY A 30 -5.47 -16.80 -9.28
C GLY A 30 -4.58 -15.78 -10.01
N ILE A 31 -3.85 -14.91 -9.29
CA ILE A 31 -2.85 -13.98 -9.83
C ILE A 31 -1.44 -14.43 -9.44
N VAL A 32 -1.26 -14.78 -8.18
CA VAL A 32 -0.03 -15.28 -7.60
C VAL A 32 -0.20 -16.77 -7.30
N ALA A 33 0.85 -17.58 -7.47
CA ALA A 33 0.82 -19.00 -7.18
C ALA A 33 0.31 -19.28 -5.76
N ASP A 34 -0.59 -20.25 -5.61
CA ASP A 34 -1.24 -20.57 -4.34
C ASP A 34 -0.21 -20.97 -3.27
N GLU A 35 0.83 -21.73 -3.62
CA GLU A 35 1.91 -22.13 -2.71
C GLU A 35 2.59 -20.91 -2.07
N ARG A 36 2.75 -19.82 -2.82
CA ARG A 36 3.33 -18.58 -2.30
C ARG A 36 2.38 -17.86 -1.35
N LEU A 37 1.08 -17.86 -1.65
CA LEU A 37 0.06 -17.27 -0.78
C LEU A 37 -0.10 -18.07 0.52
N ASP A 38 0.00 -19.39 0.42
CA ASP A 38 -0.14 -20.30 1.57
C ASP A 38 1.11 -20.27 2.48
N ALA A 39 2.28 -20.00 1.91
CA ALA A 39 3.53 -19.83 2.65
C ALA A 39 3.70 -18.48 3.36
N LEU A 40 2.76 -17.54 3.22
CA LEU A 40 2.85 -16.24 3.89
C LEU A 40 2.76 -16.40 5.41
N ASP A 41 3.76 -15.87 6.12
CA ASP A 41 3.82 -15.82 7.58
C ASP A 41 3.58 -14.40 8.10
N ALA A 42 2.55 -14.25 8.94
CA ALA A 42 2.17 -12.96 9.50
C ALA A 42 3.23 -12.40 10.48
N ALA A 43 3.98 -13.27 11.17
CA ALA A 43 5.01 -12.83 12.11
C ALA A 43 6.23 -12.30 11.35
N GLU A 44 6.68 -12.96 10.30
CA GLU A 44 7.77 -12.48 9.45
C GLU A 44 7.40 -11.11 8.81
N ILE A 45 6.17 -11.00 8.31
CA ILE A 45 5.67 -9.74 7.74
C ILE A 45 5.63 -8.65 8.82
N ALA A 46 5.22 -8.96 10.05
CA ALA A 46 5.19 -8.01 11.16
C ALA A 46 6.58 -7.41 11.45
N GLU A 47 7.65 -8.22 11.41
CA GLU A 47 9.02 -7.72 11.61
C GLU A 47 9.42 -6.69 10.52
N VAL A 48 9.11 -6.99 9.27
CA VAL A 48 9.33 -6.03 8.17
C VAL A 48 8.54 -4.74 8.39
N ARG A 49 7.30 -4.85 8.89
CA ARG A 49 6.44 -3.67 9.15
C ARG A 49 6.94 -2.84 10.34
N ARG A 50 7.52 -3.44 11.38
CA ARG A 50 8.19 -2.70 12.46
C ARG A 50 9.29 -1.80 11.94
N THR A 51 10.10 -2.30 11.02
CA THR A 51 11.15 -1.49 10.38
C THR A 51 10.55 -0.26 9.66
N ALA A 52 9.44 -0.43 8.94
CA ALA A 52 8.78 0.68 8.25
C ALA A 52 8.12 1.67 9.24
N ILE A 53 7.54 1.18 10.34
CA ILE A 53 6.93 2.01 11.40
C ILE A 53 8.00 2.86 12.10
N ALA A 54 9.18 2.30 12.34
CA ALA A 54 10.30 2.98 13.00
C ALA A 54 11.14 3.85 12.06
N ALA A 55 10.89 3.80 10.75
CA ALA A 55 11.68 4.53 9.78
C ALA A 55 11.44 6.06 9.91
N PRO A 56 12.49 6.88 9.62
CA PRO A 56 12.35 8.33 9.67
C PRO A 56 11.44 8.85 8.55
N GLU A 57 10.93 10.06 8.76
CA GLU A 57 10.22 10.80 7.70
C GLU A 57 11.08 10.91 6.42
N PRO A 58 10.46 10.89 5.22
CA PRO A 58 9.02 10.90 4.97
C PRO A 58 8.36 9.51 4.88
N MET A 59 9.02 8.44 5.33
CA MET A 59 8.36 7.13 5.45
C MET A 59 7.24 7.18 6.49
N ALA A 60 6.08 6.63 6.17
CA ALA A 60 4.94 6.60 7.06
C ALA A 60 4.11 5.33 6.92
N VAL A 61 3.62 4.83 8.03
CA VAL A 61 2.60 3.78 8.07
C VAL A 61 1.37 4.34 8.77
N PHE A 62 0.22 4.25 8.10
CA PHE A 62 -1.08 4.63 8.67
C PHE A 62 -1.94 3.39 8.84
N VAL A 63 -2.75 3.37 9.90
CA VAL A 63 -3.75 2.34 10.16
C VAL A 63 -5.15 2.94 10.20
N ALA A 64 -6.14 2.11 9.88
CA ALA A 64 -7.56 2.43 9.99
C ALA A 64 -8.17 1.62 11.14
N ASP A 65 -8.58 2.32 12.20
CA ASP A 65 -9.31 1.73 13.31
C ASP A 65 -10.81 1.79 13.07
N ASP A 66 -11.52 0.70 13.38
CA ASP A 66 -12.98 0.66 13.45
C ASP A 66 -13.53 1.37 14.69
N GLU A 67 -14.86 1.42 14.84
CA GLU A 67 -15.52 2.07 15.99
C GLU A 67 -15.22 1.41 17.33
N GLN A 68 -14.67 0.20 17.33
CA GLN A 68 -14.21 -0.52 18.52
C GLN A 68 -12.69 -0.35 18.78
N GLY A 69 -12.00 0.48 17.98
CA GLY A 69 -10.57 0.70 18.08
C GLY A 69 -9.71 -0.47 17.58
N ARG A 70 -10.26 -1.36 16.75
CA ARG A 70 -9.52 -2.47 16.15
C ARG A 70 -8.95 -2.04 14.81
N VAL A 71 -7.65 -2.28 14.59
CA VAL A 71 -7.02 -2.06 13.29
C VAL A 71 -7.60 -3.02 12.24
N ARG A 72 -8.15 -2.47 11.16
CA ARG A 72 -8.82 -3.21 10.07
C ARG A 72 -8.18 -2.98 8.71
N GLY A 73 -7.19 -2.12 8.61
CA GLY A 73 -6.44 -1.85 7.39
C GLY A 73 -5.23 -0.98 7.64
N TYR A 74 -4.34 -0.91 6.66
CA TYR A 74 -3.17 -0.05 6.74
C TYR A 74 -2.69 0.37 5.35
N CYS A 75 -1.94 1.48 5.30
CA CYS A 75 -1.12 1.83 4.14
C CYS A 75 0.30 2.21 4.56
N THR A 76 1.25 2.01 3.65
CA THR A 76 2.64 2.43 3.80
C THR A 76 2.99 3.37 2.66
N VAL A 77 3.55 4.52 2.97
CA VAL A 77 3.99 5.53 1.99
C VAL A 77 5.42 6.01 2.32
N GLY A 78 6.10 6.52 1.31
CA GLY A 78 7.46 7.05 1.48
C GLY A 78 8.08 7.50 0.16
N PRO A 79 9.39 7.79 0.11
CA PRO A 79 10.07 8.16 -1.12
C PRO A 79 10.17 6.98 -2.09
N SER A 80 10.09 7.24 -3.40
CA SER A 80 10.28 6.20 -4.41
C SER A 80 11.71 5.66 -4.38
N ARG A 81 11.83 4.36 -4.72
CA ARG A 81 13.10 3.67 -4.95
C ARG A 81 13.23 3.17 -6.39
N ASP A 82 12.29 3.56 -7.26
CA ASP A 82 12.33 3.20 -8.67
C ASP A 82 13.52 3.91 -9.34
N PRO A 83 14.44 3.19 -10.01
CA PRO A 83 15.69 3.77 -10.53
C PRO A 83 15.48 4.90 -11.54
N ASP A 84 14.41 4.84 -12.33
CA ASP A 84 14.04 5.84 -13.33
C ASP A 84 13.42 7.12 -12.72
N LEU A 85 13.09 7.07 -11.43
CA LEU A 85 12.56 8.19 -10.64
C LEU A 85 13.59 8.74 -9.63
N ALA A 86 14.82 8.22 -9.64
CA ALA A 86 15.89 8.59 -8.71
C ALA A 86 16.78 9.77 -9.22
N GLY A 87 16.28 10.56 -10.16
CA GLY A 87 17.05 11.62 -10.82
C GLY A 87 17.18 12.91 -10.01
N ASP A 88 16.51 13.96 -10.47
CA ASP A 88 16.53 15.29 -9.85
C ASP A 88 15.74 15.27 -8.52
N PRO A 89 16.26 15.86 -7.42
CA PRO A 89 15.51 16.06 -6.18
C PRO A 89 14.15 16.75 -6.38
N ALA A 90 13.98 17.55 -7.43
CA ALA A 90 12.70 18.15 -7.80
C ALA A 90 11.74 17.18 -8.48
N GLU A 91 12.20 16.01 -8.93
CA GLU A 91 11.41 14.95 -9.56
C GLU A 91 11.23 13.72 -8.67
N VAL A 92 11.71 13.74 -7.43
CA VAL A 92 11.57 12.63 -6.50
C VAL A 92 10.09 12.37 -6.26
N SER A 93 9.64 11.20 -6.72
CA SER A 93 8.27 10.75 -6.50
C SER A 93 8.11 10.13 -5.12
N GLY A 94 6.97 10.39 -4.48
CA GLY A 94 6.50 9.56 -3.39
C GLY A 94 5.99 8.20 -3.93
N VAL A 95 5.89 7.23 -3.06
CA VAL A 95 5.30 5.90 -3.36
C VAL A 95 4.25 5.53 -2.33
N LEU A 96 3.13 5.04 -2.78
CA LEU A 96 2.20 4.25 -1.98
C LEU A 96 2.61 2.78 -2.13
N TYR A 97 3.39 2.27 -1.16
CA TYR A 97 3.96 0.92 -1.21
C TYR A 97 2.93 -0.17 -0.97
N THR A 98 2.02 0.05 -0.04
CA THR A 98 1.00 -0.94 0.36
C THR A 98 -0.28 -0.26 0.77
N LEU A 99 -1.41 -0.88 0.44
CA LEU A 99 -2.74 -0.54 0.92
C LEU A 99 -3.53 -1.84 1.04
N TYR A 100 -3.71 -2.33 2.26
CA TYR A 100 -4.42 -3.56 2.54
C TYR A 100 -5.45 -3.37 3.63
N LEU A 101 -6.55 -4.09 3.48
CA LEU A 101 -7.68 -4.13 4.41
C LEU A 101 -7.96 -5.57 4.80
N ASP A 102 -8.56 -5.76 5.96
CA ASP A 102 -9.32 -6.99 6.19
C ASP A 102 -10.37 -7.14 5.09
N PRO A 103 -10.53 -8.33 4.49
CA PRO A 103 -11.51 -8.55 3.43
C PRO A 103 -12.94 -8.13 3.79
N GLU A 104 -13.32 -8.29 5.06
CA GLU A 104 -14.67 -7.96 5.57
C GLU A 104 -15.02 -6.45 5.50
N VAL A 105 -14.01 -5.57 5.42
CA VAL A 105 -14.23 -4.12 5.40
C VAL A 105 -13.92 -3.48 4.03
N ILE A 106 -13.70 -4.30 3.01
CA ILE A 106 -13.58 -3.81 1.63
C ILE A 106 -14.91 -3.17 1.21
N GLY A 107 -14.85 -2.02 0.55
CA GLY A 107 -16.05 -1.29 0.10
C GLY A 107 -16.71 -0.40 1.17
N THR A 108 -16.19 -0.37 2.41
CA THR A 108 -16.77 0.44 3.51
C THR A 108 -16.18 1.85 3.65
N GLY A 109 -15.25 2.22 2.76
CA GLY A 109 -14.58 3.53 2.78
C GLY A 109 -13.22 3.55 3.47
N ALA A 110 -12.83 2.50 4.21
CA ALA A 110 -11.54 2.43 4.91
C ALA A 110 -10.34 2.64 3.97
N GLY A 111 -10.36 1.95 2.81
CA GLY A 111 -9.29 2.08 1.81
C GLY A 111 -9.16 3.50 1.27
N GLY A 112 -10.29 4.18 1.07
CA GLY A 112 -10.29 5.58 0.67
C GLY A 112 -9.66 6.48 1.72
N ALA A 113 -10.05 6.34 2.97
CA ALA A 113 -9.52 7.14 4.05
C ALA A 113 -8.01 6.94 4.27
N LEU A 114 -7.52 5.69 4.18
CA LEU A 114 -6.09 5.37 4.23
C LEU A 114 -5.31 5.96 3.06
N HIS A 115 -5.85 5.82 1.84
CA HIS A 115 -5.26 6.40 0.64
C HIS A 115 -5.11 7.92 0.80
N ASP A 116 -6.18 8.60 1.19
CA ASP A 116 -6.20 10.06 1.30
C ASP A 116 -5.22 10.55 2.38
N ALA A 117 -5.11 9.85 3.50
CA ALA A 117 -4.11 10.16 4.54
C ALA A 117 -2.67 9.97 4.04
N GLY A 118 -2.39 8.87 3.33
CA GLY A 118 -1.07 8.61 2.76
C GLY A 118 -0.67 9.63 1.70
N VAL A 119 -1.57 9.96 0.78
CA VAL A 119 -1.34 10.96 -0.27
C VAL A 119 -1.16 12.36 0.32
N ALA A 120 -1.99 12.76 1.29
CA ALA A 120 -1.85 14.04 1.98
C ALA A 120 -0.50 14.16 2.72
N HIS A 121 -0.02 13.05 3.34
CA HIS A 121 1.28 13.02 3.99
C HIS A 121 2.42 13.25 2.99
N LEU A 122 2.39 12.58 1.83
CA LEU A 122 3.41 12.76 0.79
C LEU A 122 3.37 14.17 0.20
N ALA A 123 2.19 14.74 -0.02
CA ALA A 123 2.04 16.13 -0.46
C ALA A 123 2.66 17.11 0.56
N ALA A 124 2.39 16.91 1.85
CA ALA A 124 2.96 17.72 2.93
C ALA A 124 4.49 17.57 3.04
N ALA A 125 5.04 16.42 2.65
CA ALA A 125 6.48 16.18 2.56
C ALA A 125 7.14 16.80 1.31
N GLY A 126 6.35 17.43 0.43
CA GLY A 126 6.86 18.18 -0.75
C GLY A 126 6.95 17.36 -2.03
N PHE A 127 6.41 16.13 -2.07
CA PHE A 127 6.35 15.37 -3.32
C PHE A 127 5.29 15.97 -4.24
N ALA A 128 5.65 16.20 -5.50
CA ALA A 128 4.71 16.69 -6.53
C ALA A 128 3.99 15.54 -7.26
N ARG A 129 4.48 14.31 -7.08
CA ARG A 129 3.98 13.10 -7.74
C ARG A 129 4.07 11.91 -6.80
N VAL A 130 3.11 11.02 -6.90
CA VAL A 130 3.10 9.73 -6.19
C VAL A 130 2.94 8.60 -7.20
N THR A 131 3.67 7.51 -7.00
CA THR A 131 3.54 6.29 -7.80
C THR A 131 3.09 5.11 -6.94
N LEU A 132 2.62 4.06 -7.57
CA LEU A 132 2.37 2.75 -6.98
C LEU A 132 2.53 1.67 -8.06
N TRP A 133 2.73 0.44 -7.61
CA TRP A 133 2.71 -0.74 -8.46
C TRP A 133 1.51 -1.60 -8.14
N VAL A 134 0.77 -2.03 -9.16
CA VAL A 134 -0.38 -2.92 -9.04
C VAL A 134 -0.27 -4.07 -10.04
N TYR A 135 -0.54 -5.30 -9.61
CA TYR A 135 -0.59 -6.43 -10.53
C TYR A 135 -1.61 -6.17 -11.65
N THR A 136 -1.19 -6.36 -12.90
CA THR A 136 -2.00 -6.06 -14.08
C THR A 136 -3.32 -6.84 -14.08
N ALA A 137 -3.35 -8.04 -13.51
CA ALA A 137 -4.55 -8.83 -13.35
C ALA A 137 -5.48 -8.40 -12.20
N ASN A 138 -5.03 -7.50 -11.30
CA ASN A 138 -5.84 -7.00 -10.19
C ASN A 138 -6.71 -5.81 -10.64
N THR A 139 -7.73 -6.09 -11.43
CA THR A 139 -8.63 -5.08 -12.00
C THR A 139 -9.43 -4.31 -10.95
N ALA A 140 -9.72 -4.92 -9.81
CA ALA A 140 -10.43 -4.25 -8.70
C ALA A 140 -9.57 -3.12 -8.09
N ALA A 141 -8.29 -3.37 -7.84
CA ALA A 141 -7.39 -2.34 -7.35
C ALA A 141 -7.16 -1.25 -8.41
N GLN A 142 -7.03 -1.62 -9.69
CA GLN A 142 -6.89 -0.64 -10.77
C GLN A 142 -8.12 0.28 -10.84
N ALA A 143 -9.34 -0.28 -10.75
CA ALA A 143 -10.57 0.51 -10.74
C ALA A 143 -10.62 1.47 -9.54
N PHE A 144 -10.19 1.00 -8.35
CA PHE A 144 -10.09 1.83 -7.14
C PHE A 144 -9.16 3.03 -7.36
N TYR A 145 -7.97 2.81 -7.92
CA TYR A 145 -7.00 3.87 -8.18
C TYR A 145 -7.44 4.79 -9.32
N ALA A 146 -7.97 4.23 -10.42
CA ALA A 146 -8.49 5.02 -11.54
C ALA A 146 -9.58 6.01 -11.09
N HIS A 147 -10.50 5.57 -10.22
CA HIS A 147 -11.55 6.42 -9.65
C HIS A 147 -10.98 7.58 -8.80
N ARG A 148 -9.78 7.44 -8.27
CA ARG A 148 -9.06 8.44 -7.47
C ARG A 148 -8.08 9.29 -8.28
N GLY A 149 -8.18 9.26 -9.61
CA GLY A 149 -7.39 10.10 -10.50
C GLY A 149 -6.04 9.52 -10.92
N TRP A 150 -5.67 8.35 -10.42
CA TRP A 150 -4.45 7.68 -10.87
C TRP A 150 -4.55 7.25 -12.33
N ARG A 151 -3.40 7.21 -12.99
CA ARG A 151 -3.28 6.76 -14.39
C ARG A 151 -2.12 5.79 -14.54
N PRO A 152 -2.20 4.82 -15.47
CA PRO A 152 -1.06 3.99 -15.83
C PRO A 152 0.15 4.85 -16.23
N ASP A 153 1.32 4.43 -15.78
CA ASP A 153 2.60 5.12 -15.97
C ASP A 153 3.65 4.12 -16.47
N GLY A 154 3.58 3.79 -17.73
CA GLY A 154 4.43 2.83 -18.42
C GLY A 154 3.76 1.50 -18.75
N GLU A 155 4.54 0.63 -19.39
CA GLU A 155 4.11 -0.71 -19.78
C GLU A 155 4.16 -1.68 -18.59
N PRO A 156 3.40 -2.79 -18.64
CA PRO A 156 3.51 -3.85 -17.65
C PRO A 156 4.93 -4.40 -17.56
N TYR A 157 5.39 -4.59 -16.33
CA TYR A 157 6.73 -5.11 -16.04
C TYR A 157 6.63 -6.39 -15.20
N GLN A 158 7.44 -7.36 -15.53
CA GLN A 158 7.67 -8.55 -14.71
C GLN A 158 9.16 -8.85 -14.69
N GLY A 159 9.77 -8.72 -13.53
CA GLY A 159 11.19 -8.96 -13.31
C GLY A 159 11.45 -9.61 -11.95
N PRO A 160 12.71 -9.68 -11.53
CA PRO A 160 13.06 -10.25 -10.23
C PRO A 160 12.23 -9.68 -9.09
N GLY A 161 11.68 -10.54 -8.25
CA GLY A 161 10.83 -10.16 -7.11
C GLY A 161 9.33 -10.04 -7.41
N TRP A 162 8.92 -10.05 -8.69
CA TRP A 162 7.51 -10.00 -9.07
C TRP A 162 6.95 -11.38 -9.38
N SER A 163 5.85 -11.75 -8.73
CA SER A 163 5.17 -13.04 -8.92
C SER A 163 4.27 -13.08 -10.14
N ALA A 164 3.90 -11.91 -10.68
CA ALA A 164 3.06 -11.72 -11.85
C ALA A 164 3.37 -10.34 -12.47
N PRO A 165 2.96 -10.08 -13.74
CA PRO A 165 3.08 -8.77 -14.35
C PRO A 165 2.40 -7.68 -13.51
N ALA A 166 3.09 -6.56 -13.32
CA ALA A 166 2.57 -5.39 -12.62
C ALA A 166 2.73 -4.14 -13.48
N THR A 167 1.82 -3.19 -13.32
CA THR A 167 1.86 -1.89 -13.98
C THR A 167 2.09 -0.81 -12.93
N ARG A 168 2.98 0.13 -13.24
CA ARG A 168 3.12 1.34 -12.43
C ARG A 168 1.97 2.29 -12.75
N TRP A 169 1.45 2.93 -11.72
CA TRP A 169 0.44 3.99 -11.81
C TRP A 169 0.98 5.24 -11.12
N ALA A 170 0.54 6.41 -11.58
CA ALA A 170 0.96 7.69 -11.04
C ALA A 170 -0.22 8.62 -10.79
N LEU A 171 -0.04 9.49 -9.80
CA LEU A 171 -0.92 10.59 -9.42
C LEU A 171 -0.08 11.85 -9.28
N SER A 172 -0.47 12.95 -9.94
CA SER A 172 0.05 14.30 -9.67
C SER A 172 -0.66 14.88 -8.45
N LEU A 173 0.10 15.54 -7.56
CA LEU A 173 -0.39 16.16 -6.34
C LEU A 173 -0.67 17.65 -6.51
#